data_b087e499e78e37a6f29139520a807b47
#
_entry.id   b087e499e78e37a6f29139520a807b47
#
_cell.length_a   1.000
_cell.length_b   1.000
_cell.length_c   1.000
_cell.angle_alpha   90.00
_cell.angle_beta   90.00
_cell.angle_gamma   90.00
#
_symmetry.space_group_name_H-M   'P 1'
#
loop_
_entity.id
_entity.type
_entity.pdbx_description
1 polymer ?
#
loop_
_entity_poly.entity_id
_entity_poly.type
_entity_poly.pdbx_seq_one_letter_code
_entity_poly.pdbx_strand_id
1 'polypeptide(L)'
;MLKNDEGLSGEAKLLSFLRDATSVERKIWLSRLSVEERQTVHQLLRRVEENPWTQWLTDPIGFVELGLKETLWSKQREILMSVRDNKRTAVPACHAPGKSHLAARIVAWWVMCQPTGTAQVVTTATSFRQVRNILWSHIRKLHATHNLAGEC
;
A
#
# COMPACT_ATOMS: atom_id res chain seq x y z
N MET A 1 -18.03 15.18 -3.56
CA MET A 1 -17.34 15.74 -2.39
C MET A 1 -16.02 14.98 -2.27
N LEU A 2 -14.95 15.48 -2.92
CA LEU A 2 -13.62 14.83 -2.98
C LEU A 2 -12.97 15.02 -1.62
N LYS A 3 -12.88 13.93 -0.84
CA LYS A 3 -12.11 13.90 0.42
C LYS A 3 -10.62 13.91 0.08
N ASN A 4 -9.91 14.81 0.75
CA ASN A 4 -8.48 15.06 0.81
C ASN A 4 -7.57 13.84 0.53
N ASP A 5 -7.11 13.71 -0.72
CA ASP A 5 -6.11 12.72 -1.17
C ASP A 5 -4.69 13.32 -1.19
N GLU A 6 -4.37 14.22 -0.27
CA GLU A 6 -3.10 14.96 -0.30
C GLU A 6 -1.83 14.14 0.03
N GLY A 7 -1.94 12.84 0.30
CA GLY A 7 -0.81 11.99 0.69
C GLY A 7 -0.35 10.95 -0.35
N LEU A 8 -1.14 10.71 -1.39
CA LEU A 8 -0.82 9.73 -2.43
C LEU A 8 0.02 10.36 -3.55
N SER A 9 0.91 9.57 -4.17
CA SER A 9 1.60 10.02 -5.39
C SER A 9 0.59 10.31 -6.50
N GLY A 10 0.95 11.16 -7.49
CA GLY A 10 0.07 11.50 -8.61
C GLY A 10 -0.48 10.26 -9.33
N GLU A 11 0.34 9.20 -9.45
CA GLU A 11 -0.05 7.92 -10.06
C GLU A 11 -1.08 7.16 -9.20
N ALA A 12 -0.92 7.14 -7.89
CA ALA A 12 -1.87 6.48 -6.99
C ALA A 12 -3.24 7.18 -6.99
N LYS A 13 -3.27 8.52 -7.07
CA LYS A 13 -4.51 9.30 -7.24
C LYS A 13 -5.20 8.97 -8.55
N LEU A 14 -4.42 8.87 -9.63
CA LEU A 14 -4.90 8.50 -10.94
C LEU A 14 -5.52 7.10 -10.95
N LEU A 15 -4.84 6.14 -10.33
CA LEU A 15 -5.30 4.76 -10.25
C LEU A 15 -6.56 4.60 -9.39
N SER A 16 -6.65 5.31 -8.24
CA SER A 16 -7.87 5.32 -7.43
C SER A 16 -9.05 5.93 -8.20
N PHE A 17 -8.83 7.05 -8.90
CA PHE A 17 -9.85 7.65 -9.76
C PHE A 17 -10.31 6.69 -10.86
N LEU A 18 -9.38 6.09 -11.60
CA LEU A 18 -9.70 5.15 -12.68
C LEU A 18 -10.44 3.90 -12.19
N ARG A 19 -10.19 3.46 -10.95
CA ARG A 19 -10.89 2.33 -10.36
C ARG A 19 -12.32 2.70 -9.96
N ASP A 20 -12.52 3.85 -9.34
CA ASP A 20 -13.80 4.26 -8.77
C ASP A 20 -14.71 4.96 -9.79
N ALA A 21 -14.14 5.48 -10.90
CA ALA A 21 -14.87 6.15 -11.96
C ALA A 21 -15.73 5.18 -12.78
N THR A 22 -16.89 5.64 -13.17
CA THR A 22 -17.78 4.92 -14.11
C THR A 22 -17.14 4.81 -15.51
N SER A 23 -17.62 3.89 -16.33
CA SER A 23 -17.12 3.71 -17.70
C SER A 23 -17.26 4.99 -18.56
N VAL A 24 -18.26 5.81 -18.28
CA VAL A 24 -18.50 7.08 -18.97
C VAL A 24 -17.46 8.13 -18.53
N GLU A 25 -17.26 8.30 -17.24
CA GLU A 25 -16.28 9.22 -16.68
C GLU A 25 -14.86 8.90 -17.14
N ARG A 26 -14.47 7.61 -17.18
CA ARG A 26 -13.19 7.17 -17.73
C ARG A 26 -13.02 7.56 -19.20
N LYS A 27 -14.04 7.37 -20.03
CA LYS A 27 -14.00 7.74 -21.46
C LYS A 27 -13.86 9.25 -21.65
N ILE A 28 -14.63 10.06 -20.92
CA ILE A 28 -14.57 11.51 -20.97
C ILE A 28 -13.18 12.00 -20.53
N TRP A 29 -12.64 11.44 -19.46
CA TRP A 29 -11.32 11.82 -18.95
C TRP A 29 -10.22 11.45 -19.96
N LEU A 30 -10.22 10.21 -20.47
CA LEU A 30 -9.25 9.75 -21.48
C LEU A 30 -9.32 10.57 -22.77
N SER A 31 -10.50 11.06 -23.16
CA SER A 31 -10.65 11.89 -24.38
C SER A 31 -9.96 13.26 -24.28
N ARG A 32 -9.74 13.75 -23.06
CA ARG A 32 -9.09 15.06 -22.80
C ARG A 32 -7.56 14.98 -22.75
N LEU A 33 -6.99 13.78 -22.71
CA LEU A 33 -5.55 13.55 -22.66
C LEU A 33 -4.94 13.63 -24.05
N SER A 34 -3.69 14.10 -24.12
CA SER A 34 -2.84 14.03 -25.32
C SER A 34 -2.52 12.55 -25.66
N VAL A 35 -1.97 12.33 -26.85
CA VAL A 35 -1.57 10.99 -27.30
C VAL A 35 -0.49 10.40 -26.37
N GLU A 36 0.48 11.21 -25.96
CA GLU A 36 1.56 10.80 -25.06
C GLU A 36 1.05 10.45 -23.67
N GLU A 37 0.16 11.29 -23.12
CA GLU A 37 -0.48 11.02 -21.81
C GLU A 37 -1.33 9.75 -21.85
N ARG A 38 -2.05 9.49 -22.92
CA ARG A 38 -2.81 8.23 -23.10
C ARG A 38 -1.89 7.02 -23.11
N GLN A 39 -0.75 7.08 -23.80
CA GLN A 39 0.22 5.99 -23.81
C GLN A 39 0.78 5.72 -22.41
N THR A 40 1.10 6.77 -21.67
CA THR A 40 1.55 6.66 -20.27
C THR A 40 0.49 6.01 -19.37
N VAL A 41 -0.77 6.46 -19.49
CA VAL A 41 -1.90 5.88 -18.75
C VAL A 41 -2.12 4.41 -19.12
N HIS A 42 -2.03 4.05 -20.41
CA HIS A 42 -2.14 2.65 -20.84
C HIS A 42 -0.99 1.77 -20.29
N GLN A 43 0.23 2.30 -20.23
CA GLN A 43 1.35 1.58 -19.62
C GLN A 43 1.15 1.40 -18.11
N LEU A 44 0.64 2.41 -17.41
CA LEU A 44 0.31 2.33 -15.99
C LEU A 44 -0.81 1.31 -15.73
N LEU A 45 -1.86 1.34 -16.54
CA LEU A 45 -2.97 0.38 -16.43
C LEU A 45 -2.49 -1.07 -16.66
N ARG A 46 -1.61 -1.32 -17.63
CA ARG A 46 -1.01 -2.65 -17.81
C ARG A 46 -0.21 -3.08 -16.58
N ARG A 47 0.61 -2.20 -16.00
CA ARG A 47 1.35 -2.51 -14.76
C ARG A 47 0.42 -2.83 -13.59
N VAL A 48 -0.74 -2.19 -13.54
CA VAL A 48 -1.77 -2.44 -12.52
C VAL A 48 -2.47 -3.77 -12.74
N GLU A 49 -2.83 -4.09 -13.98
CA GLU A 49 -3.42 -5.38 -14.34
C GLU A 49 -2.47 -6.56 -14.08
N GLU A 50 -1.16 -6.33 -14.18
CA GLU A 50 -0.12 -7.31 -13.87
C GLU A 50 0.15 -7.46 -12.36
N ASN A 51 -0.26 -6.50 -11.52
CA ASN A 51 -0.04 -6.54 -10.08
C ASN A 51 -1.33 -6.89 -9.31
N PRO A 52 -1.50 -8.13 -8.87
CA PRO A 52 -2.71 -8.58 -8.19
C PRO A 52 -2.98 -7.86 -6.85
N TRP A 53 -1.96 -7.22 -6.27
CA TRP A 53 -2.06 -6.53 -4.98
C TRP A 53 -2.67 -5.13 -5.09
N THR A 54 -2.69 -4.53 -6.27
CA THR A 54 -3.19 -3.16 -6.48
C THR A 54 -4.66 -2.98 -6.10
N GLN A 55 -5.44 -4.06 -6.12
CA GLN A 55 -6.83 -4.03 -5.67
C GLN A 55 -7.01 -3.57 -4.21
N TRP A 56 -5.98 -3.73 -3.37
CA TRP A 56 -5.98 -3.28 -1.96
C TRP A 56 -5.24 -1.96 -1.73
N LEU A 57 -4.97 -1.18 -2.76
CA LEU A 57 -4.24 0.09 -2.64
C LEU A 57 -4.85 1.03 -1.59
N THR A 58 -6.17 1.05 -1.48
CA THR A 58 -6.92 1.87 -0.53
C THR A 58 -7.55 1.06 0.62
N ASP A 59 -7.31 -0.25 0.66
CA ASP A 59 -7.83 -1.14 1.70
C ASP A 59 -6.72 -1.98 2.35
N PRO A 60 -5.98 -1.41 3.33
CA PRO A 60 -4.93 -2.14 4.02
C PRO A 60 -5.46 -3.30 4.88
N ILE A 61 -6.72 -3.26 5.31
CA ILE A 61 -7.34 -4.36 6.04
C ILE A 61 -7.58 -5.54 5.10
N GLY A 62 -8.20 -5.29 3.94
CA GLY A 62 -8.40 -6.29 2.90
C GLY A 62 -7.09 -6.91 2.42
N PHE A 63 -6.02 -6.11 2.27
CA PHE A 63 -4.69 -6.63 1.98
C PHE A 63 -4.24 -7.67 2.99
N VAL A 64 -4.36 -7.40 4.30
CA VAL A 64 -3.92 -8.34 5.34
C VAL A 64 -4.86 -9.52 5.47
N GLU A 65 -6.17 -9.31 5.52
CA GLU A 65 -7.14 -10.39 5.83
C GLU A 65 -7.46 -11.26 4.62
N LEU A 66 -7.63 -10.66 3.45
CA LEU A 66 -7.99 -11.39 2.23
C LEU A 66 -6.76 -11.71 1.38
N GLY A 67 -5.83 -10.78 1.26
CA GLY A 67 -4.60 -10.96 0.50
C GLY A 67 -3.61 -11.88 1.19
N LEU A 68 -3.23 -11.56 2.42
CA LEU A 68 -2.29 -12.36 3.21
C LEU A 68 -2.97 -13.49 4.01
N LYS A 69 -4.30 -13.54 4.06
CA LYS A 69 -5.10 -14.53 4.83
C LYS A 69 -4.73 -14.57 6.32
N GLU A 70 -4.44 -13.42 6.90
CA GLU A 70 -4.10 -13.27 8.31
C GLU A 70 -5.25 -12.61 9.06
N THR A 71 -5.40 -12.92 10.35
CA THR A 71 -6.45 -12.33 11.20
C THR A 71 -5.91 -11.12 11.94
N LEU A 72 -6.65 -10.01 11.87
CA LEU A 72 -6.38 -8.79 12.62
C LEU A 72 -7.33 -8.63 13.79
N TRP A 73 -6.82 -8.22 14.95
CA TRP A 73 -7.68 -7.79 16.05
C TRP A 73 -8.06 -6.30 15.93
N SER A 74 -9.07 -5.85 16.66
CA SER A 74 -9.71 -4.54 16.48
C SER A 74 -8.72 -3.36 16.47
N LYS A 75 -7.74 -3.35 17.39
CA LYS A 75 -6.73 -2.27 17.44
C LYS A 75 -5.76 -2.27 16.27
N GLN A 76 -5.43 -3.43 15.70
CA GLN A 76 -4.61 -3.50 14.50
C GLN A 76 -5.35 -2.94 13.28
N ARG A 77 -6.64 -3.22 13.17
CA ARG A 77 -7.50 -2.62 12.13
C ARG A 77 -7.57 -1.10 12.28
N GLU A 78 -7.78 -0.59 13.49
CA GLU A 78 -7.79 0.83 13.79
C GLU A 78 -6.48 1.52 13.39
N ILE A 79 -5.33 0.90 13.69
CA ILE A 79 -4.01 1.43 13.30
C ILE A 79 -3.85 1.45 11.77
N LEU A 80 -4.23 0.38 11.07
CA LEU A 80 -4.15 0.32 9.61
C LEU A 80 -4.98 1.43 8.96
N MET A 81 -6.21 1.65 9.45
CA MET A 81 -7.07 2.73 8.96
C MET A 81 -6.46 4.10 9.27
N SER A 82 -5.89 4.27 10.46
CA SER A 82 -5.22 5.52 10.83
C SER A 82 -4.01 5.81 9.93
N VAL A 83 -3.21 4.79 9.59
CA VAL A 83 -2.07 4.93 8.67
C VAL A 83 -2.54 5.30 7.26
N ARG A 84 -3.65 4.73 6.80
CA ARG A 84 -4.24 5.08 5.50
C ARG A 84 -4.73 6.52 5.45
N ASP A 85 -5.42 6.96 6.50
CA ASP A 85 -6.21 8.21 6.49
C ASP A 85 -5.40 9.43 6.96
N ASN A 86 -4.27 9.24 7.64
CA ASN A 86 -3.51 10.32 8.25
C ASN A 86 -2.04 10.34 7.78
N LYS A 87 -1.50 11.54 7.58
CA LYS A 87 -0.08 11.75 7.26
C LYS A 87 0.87 11.29 8.37
N ARG A 88 0.39 11.23 9.62
CA ARG A 88 1.17 10.84 10.80
C ARG A 88 0.29 10.02 11.73
N THR A 89 0.78 8.86 12.12
CA THR A 89 0.13 7.99 13.10
C THR A 89 1.12 7.62 14.20
N ALA A 90 0.76 7.88 15.45
CA ALA A 90 1.54 7.47 16.62
C ALA A 90 0.81 6.33 17.33
N VAL A 91 1.54 5.26 17.66
CA VAL A 91 0.99 4.06 18.28
C VAL A 91 1.65 3.83 19.63
N PRO A 92 1.15 4.47 20.71
CA PRO A 92 1.60 4.15 22.05
C PRO A 92 1.07 2.77 22.45
N ALA A 93 1.95 1.87 22.82
CA ALA A 93 1.56 0.52 23.23
C ALA A 93 2.63 -0.14 24.11
N CYS A 94 2.19 -1.04 25.00
CA CYS A 94 3.05 -1.86 25.86
C CYS A 94 3.95 -2.80 25.05
N HIS A 95 4.75 -3.60 25.75
CA HIS A 95 5.54 -4.65 25.09
C HIS A 95 4.63 -5.77 24.56
N ALA A 96 5.05 -6.35 23.41
CA ALA A 96 4.44 -7.52 22.76
C ALA A 96 2.98 -7.45 22.25
N PRO A 97 2.36 -6.27 21.96
CA PRO A 97 1.02 -6.22 21.34
C PRO A 97 1.04 -6.45 19.82
N GLY A 98 2.17 -6.93 19.26
CA GLY A 98 2.28 -7.18 17.81
C GLY A 98 2.62 -5.96 16.96
N LYS A 99 3.17 -4.87 17.55
CA LYS A 99 3.56 -3.65 16.79
C LYS A 99 4.47 -3.94 15.60
N SER A 100 5.56 -4.67 15.81
CA SER A 100 6.53 -4.98 14.74
C SER A 100 5.93 -5.91 13.67
N HIS A 101 5.05 -6.82 14.09
CA HIS A 101 4.30 -7.67 13.19
C HIS A 101 3.40 -6.82 12.28
N LEU A 102 2.62 -5.90 12.86
CA LEU A 102 1.75 -5.01 12.10
C LEU A 102 2.56 -4.04 11.22
N ALA A 103 3.67 -3.49 11.72
CA ALA A 103 4.54 -2.60 10.94
C ALA A 103 5.06 -3.28 9.67
N ALA A 104 5.42 -4.57 9.73
CA ALA A 104 5.83 -5.32 8.55
C ALA A 104 4.68 -5.45 7.51
N ARG A 105 3.41 -5.58 7.96
CA ARG A 105 2.24 -5.62 7.07
C ARG A 105 1.98 -4.27 6.43
N ILE A 106 2.15 -3.18 7.19
CA ILE A 106 2.06 -1.81 6.65
C ILE A 106 3.12 -1.59 5.56
N VAL A 107 4.37 -2.00 5.81
CA VAL A 107 5.45 -1.92 4.81
C VAL A 107 5.10 -2.72 3.57
N ALA A 108 4.67 -3.98 3.74
CA ALA A 108 4.29 -4.85 2.62
C ALA A 108 3.11 -4.28 1.84
N TRP A 109 2.04 -3.85 2.52
CA TRP A 109 0.90 -3.20 1.88
C TRP A 109 1.32 -1.98 1.04
N TRP A 110 2.13 -1.09 1.64
CA TRP A 110 2.57 0.12 0.94
C TRP A 110 3.39 -0.19 -0.30
N VAL A 111 4.36 -1.11 -0.20
CA VAL A 111 5.26 -1.44 -1.31
C VAL A 111 4.56 -2.29 -2.38
N MET A 112 3.78 -3.29 -1.97
CA MET A 112 3.17 -4.24 -2.91
C MET A 112 1.97 -3.67 -3.66
N CYS A 113 1.18 -2.81 -3.02
CA CYS A 113 -0.04 -2.27 -3.64
C CYS A 113 0.21 -1.08 -4.56
N GLN A 114 1.39 -0.44 -4.49
CA GLN A 114 1.77 0.65 -5.40
C GLN A 114 2.31 0.11 -6.73
N PRO A 115 2.27 0.90 -7.80
CA PRO A 115 2.95 0.55 -9.05
C PRO A 115 4.44 0.28 -8.81
N THR A 116 4.98 -0.73 -9.48
CA THR A 116 6.38 -1.14 -9.32
C THR A 116 7.35 0.03 -9.51
N GLY A 117 8.24 0.22 -8.53
CA GLY A 117 9.26 1.28 -8.55
C GLY A 117 8.77 2.66 -8.10
N THR A 118 7.50 2.83 -7.70
CA THR A 118 6.98 4.13 -7.24
C THR A 118 6.93 4.27 -5.73
N ALA A 119 6.93 3.17 -4.99
CA ALA A 119 6.85 3.16 -3.53
C ALA A 119 8.21 2.98 -2.88
N GLN A 120 8.45 3.75 -1.83
CA GLN A 120 9.60 3.61 -0.95
C GLN A 120 9.16 3.65 0.51
N VAL A 121 9.75 2.81 1.34
CA VAL A 121 9.56 2.83 2.79
C VAL A 121 10.90 2.95 3.49
N VAL A 122 11.02 3.94 4.37
CA VAL A 122 12.20 4.12 5.23
C VAL A 122 11.87 3.62 6.62
N THR A 123 12.66 2.70 7.14
CA THR A 123 12.50 2.16 8.50
C THR A 123 13.66 2.60 9.38
N THR A 124 13.36 3.12 10.57
CA THR A 124 14.36 3.60 11.52
C THR A 124 14.10 3.05 12.92
N ALA A 125 15.14 2.97 13.73
CA ALA A 125 15.07 2.70 15.16
C ALA A 125 16.30 3.30 15.85
N THR A 126 16.35 3.23 17.17
CA THR A 126 17.47 3.72 17.97
C THR A 126 18.80 3.00 17.68
N SER A 127 18.74 1.78 17.15
CA SER A 127 19.92 1.06 16.66
C SER A 127 19.63 0.26 15.39
N PHE A 128 20.62 0.18 14.51
CA PHE A 128 20.56 -0.64 13.28
C PHE A 128 20.25 -2.12 13.58
N ARG A 129 20.75 -2.65 14.68
CA ARG A 129 20.49 -4.02 15.14
C ARG A 129 19.00 -4.25 15.40
N GLN A 130 18.29 -3.28 15.97
CA GLN A 130 16.83 -3.39 16.20
C GLN A 130 16.05 -3.40 14.88
N VAL A 131 16.39 -2.52 13.94
CA VAL A 131 15.77 -2.54 12.61
C VAL A 131 15.97 -3.90 11.96
N ARG A 132 17.22 -4.35 11.85
CA ARG A 132 17.59 -5.59 11.14
C ARG A 132 17.00 -6.84 11.79
N ASN A 133 17.09 -6.97 13.10
CA ASN A 133 16.75 -8.22 13.81
C ASN A 133 15.27 -8.30 14.21
N ILE A 134 14.57 -7.18 14.31
CA ILE A 134 13.15 -7.17 14.71
C ILE A 134 12.27 -6.93 13.50
N LEU A 135 12.26 -5.73 12.94
CA LEU A 135 11.32 -5.39 11.87
C LEU A 135 11.61 -6.17 10.58
N TRP A 136 12.87 -6.18 10.15
CA TRP A 136 13.24 -6.90 8.92
C TRP A 136 13.11 -8.42 9.02
N SER A 137 13.21 -9.01 10.23
CA SER A 137 12.89 -10.43 10.40
C SER A 137 11.41 -10.73 10.12
N HIS A 138 10.50 -9.84 10.54
CA HIS A 138 9.08 -9.96 10.21
C HIS A 138 8.81 -9.75 8.73
N ILE A 139 9.49 -8.78 8.09
CA ILE A 139 9.35 -8.51 6.64
C ILE A 139 9.83 -9.72 5.84
N ARG A 140 11.02 -10.26 6.11
CA ARG A 140 11.54 -11.45 5.42
C ARG A 140 10.65 -12.67 5.62
N LYS A 141 10.15 -12.90 6.83
CA LYS A 141 9.21 -13.99 7.09
C LYS A 141 7.94 -13.82 6.27
N LEU A 142 7.37 -12.61 6.23
CA LEU A 142 6.19 -12.31 5.45
C LEU A 142 6.44 -12.54 3.96
N HIS A 143 7.55 -12.03 3.43
CA HIS A 143 7.98 -12.20 2.04
C HIS A 143 8.06 -13.69 1.66
N ALA A 144 8.76 -14.49 2.48
CA ALA A 144 8.93 -15.93 2.25
C ALA A 144 7.60 -16.70 2.36
N THR A 145 6.72 -16.33 3.31
CA THR A 145 5.44 -17.02 3.52
C THR A 145 4.45 -16.80 2.39
N HIS A 146 4.42 -15.59 1.83
CA HIS A 146 3.43 -15.18 0.82
C HIS A 146 4.03 -15.07 -0.59
N ASN A 147 5.29 -15.43 -0.77
CA ASN A 147 6.01 -15.34 -2.05
C ASN A 147 5.82 -13.97 -2.71
N LEU A 148 6.04 -12.90 -1.94
CA LEU A 148 5.89 -11.54 -2.43
C LEU A 148 6.97 -11.25 -3.47
N ALA A 149 6.68 -10.34 -4.41
CA ALA A 149 7.65 -9.94 -5.43
C ALA A 149 8.80 -9.12 -4.82
N GLY A 150 10.01 -9.24 -5.39
CA GLY A 150 11.21 -8.54 -4.97
C GLY A 150 12.17 -9.39 -4.17
N GLU A 151 13.27 -8.77 -3.71
CA GLU A 151 14.32 -9.39 -2.90
C GLU A 151 14.32 -8.78 -1.48
N CYS A 152 14.57 -9.62 -0.45
CA CYS A 152 14.63 -9.22 0.97
C CYS A 152 15.88 -9.70 1.68
#